data_098673ab1c74d570d63f004a323fd6f7
#
_entry.id   098673ab1c74d570d63f004a323fd6f7
#
_cell.length_a   1.000
_cell.length_b   1.000
_cell.length_c   1.000
_cell.angle_alpha   90.00
_cell.angle_beta   90.00
_cell.angle_gamma   90.00
#
_symmetry.space_group_name_H-M   'P 1'
#
loop_
_entity.id
_entity.type
_entity.pdbx_description
1 polymer ?
#
loop_
_entity_poly.entity_id
_entity_poly.type
_entity_poly.pdbx_seq_one_letter_code
_entity_poly.pdbx_strand_id
1 'polypeptide(L)'
;MNKKSLRSIVIACFIGLNLFAQQNVLTEKEKQAGWQLLFNGKDLKGWHSYMHNKPGRAWQVQNGMIFLNKNKQSVSADFGDLVTDEEFENFHFTVEWKMEPCANSGVMFYVHESSEFKDTYESGPEMQIADLACNDDGRILKCRAGDLYDLVPCDTEWVNAAPQWNKYEIISDNGHLTLIQNGHKVSETNLWDDNWRNMIKNTKFAEWPGFGTFKKGHISFQGTENGKLWYRNIKIRKL
;
A
#
# COMPACT_ATOMS: atom_id res chain seq x y z
N MET A 1 -9.39 -17.67 74.65
CA MET A 1 -8.25 -17.76 73.73
C MET A 1 -8.78 -17.71 72.30
N ASN A 2 -8.72 -16.53 71.65
CA ASN A 2 -9.23 -16.33 70.28
C ASN A 2 -8.07 -16.47 69.33
N LYS A 3 -8.07 -17.51 68.47
CA LYS A 3 -7.15 -17.65 67.34
C LYS A 3 -7.65 -16.80 66.19
N LYS A 4 -6.95 -15.67 65.85
CA LYS A 4 -7.15 -14.92 64.63
C LYS A 4 -6.46 -15.65 63.47
N SER A 5 -7.25 -16.10 62.50
CA SER A 5 -6.75 -16.66 61.24
C SER A 5 -6.30 -15.51 60.36
N LEU A 6 -5.02 -15.50 60.01
CA LEU A 6 -4.42 -14.58 59.05
C LEU A 6 -4.68 -15.15 57.62
N ARG A 7 -5.55 -14.53 56.86
CA ARG A 7 -5.74 -14.88 55.42
C ARG A 7 -4.73 -14.08 54.59
N SER A 8 -3.76 -14.77 54.04
CA SER A 8 -2.83 -14.19 53.06
C SER A 8 -3.56 -13.95 51.73
N ILE A 9 -3.65 -12.70 51.34
CA ILE A 9 -4.14 -12.33 50.01
C ILE A 9 -2.95 -12.39 49.06
N VAL A 10 -2.95 -13.35 48.12
CA VAL A 10 -1.99 -13.42 47.02
C VAL A 10 -2.52 -12.49 45.91
N ILE A 11 -1.89 -11.34 45.76
CA ILE A 11 -2.14 -10.44 44.64
C ILE A 11 -1.34 -10.99 43.45
N ALA A 12 -2.03 -11.64 42.52
CA ALA A 12 -1.45 -12.03 41.25
C ALA A 12 -1.34 -10.77 40.36
N CYS A 13 -0.14 -10.19 40.27
CA CYS A 13 0.16 -9.18 39.24
C CYS A 13 0.14 -9.83 37.86
N PHE A 14 -0.93 -9.66 37.12
CA PHE A 14 -0.95 -9.92 35.70
C PHE A 14 -0.09 -8.85 35.02
N ILE A 15 1.17 -9.15 34.75
CA ILE A 15 1.98 -8.38 33.82
C ILE A 15 1.42 -8.68 32.42
N GLY A 16 0.56 -7.80 31.94
CA GLY A 16 0.13 -7.81 30.55
C GLY A 16 1.35 -7.57 29.67
N LEU A 17 1.91 -8.63 29.12
CA LEU A 17 2.86 -8.52 28.01
C LEU A 17 2.10 -7.90 26.83
N ASN A 18 2.22 -6.57 26.68
CA ASN A 18 1.89 -5.92 25.42
C ASN A 18 2.86 -6.48 24.38
N LEU A 19 2.45 -7.54 23.69
CA LEU A 19 3.07 -7.99 22.45
C LEU A 19 2.83 -6.89 21.42
N PHE A 20 3.68 -5.85 21.42
CA PHE A 20 3.80 -4.99 20.26
C PHE A 20 4.22 -5.91 19.11
N ALA A 21 3.32 -6.15 18.17
CA ALA A 21 3.67 -6.88 16.98
C ALA A 21 4.92 -6.23 16.38
N GLN A 22 5.99 -6.98 16.27
CA GLN A 22 7.27 -6.47 15.80
C GLN A 22 7.08 -6.05 14.34
N GLN A 23 7.34 -4.77 14.05
CA GLN A 23 7.13 -4.21 12.71
C GLN A 23 8.26 -4.67 11.78
N ASN A 24 7.93 -4.82 10.49
CA ASN A 24 8.87 -5.15 9.43
C ASN A 24 9.68 -6.43 9.69
N VAL A 25 9.01 -7.45 10.19
CA VAL A 25 9.58 -8.79 10.36
C VAL A 25 8.66 -9.84 9.76
N LEU A 26 9.26 -10.93 9.32
CA LEU A 26 8.54 -12.13 8.89
C LEU A 26 8.45 -13.11 10.03
N THR A 27 7.27 -13.64 10.26
CA THR A 27 7.08 -14.81 11.10
C THR A 27 7.73 -16.04 10.42
N GLU A 28 8.04 -17.07 11.19
CA GLU A 28 8.58 -18.32 10.63
C GLU A 28 7.63 -18.96 9.59
N LYS A 29 6.31 -18.86 9.81
CA LYS A 29 5.30 -19.30 8.85
C LYS A 29 5.36 -18.51 7.52
N GLU A 30 5.53 -17.19 7.60
CA GLU A 30 5.68 -16.35 6.39
C GLU A 30 6.97 -16.69 5.64
N LYS A 31 8.10 -16.86 6.34
CA LYS A 31 9.36 -17.28 5.71
C LYS A 31 9.22 -18.61 4.98
N GLN A 32 8.62 -19.61 5.62
CA GLN A 32 8.36 -20.92 5.02
C GLN A 32 7.40 -20.84 3.83
N ALA A 33 6.48 -19.89 3.84
CA ALA A 33 5.55 -19.63 2.73
C ALA A 33 6.15 -18.78 1.61
N GLY A 34 7.44 -18.40 1.67
CA GLY A 34 8.15 -17.66 0.63
C GLY A 34 7.93 -16.14 0.64
N TRP A 35 7.40 -15.59 1.75
CA TRP A 35 7.29 -14.14 1.89
C TRP A 35 8.65 -13.47 2.02
N GLN A 36 8.77 -12.29 1.47
CA GLN A 36 9.94 -11.42 1.54
C GLN A 36 9.53 -10.04 2.06
N LEU A 37 10.42 -9.40 2.81
CA LEU A 37 10.25 -8.00 3.20
C LEU A 37 10.74 -7.11 2.06
N LEU A 38 9.92 -6.18 1.61
CA LEU A 38 10.32 -5.10 0.71
C LEU A 38 10.83 -3.87 1.47
N PHE A 39 10.66 -3.84 2.79
CA PHE A 39 11.14 -2.77 3.66
C PHE A 39 11.64 -3.34 4.99
N ASN A 40 12.88 -2.99 5.35
CA ASN A 40 13.57 -3.52 6.53
C ASN A 40 13.35 -2.68 7.81
N GLY A 41 12.60 -1.58 7.73
CA GLY A 41 12.38 -0.65 8.84
C GLY A 41 13.52 0.32 9.12
N LYS A 42 14.62 0.32 8.34
CA LYS A 42 15.82 1.09 8.62
C LYS A 42 16.22 2.07 7.53
N ASP A 43 16.11 1.64 6.27
CA ASP A 43 16.50 2.42 5.10
C ASP A 43 15.60 2.10 3.89
N LEU A 44 15.72 2.88 2.83
CA LEU A 44 14.98 2.71 1.58
C LEU A 44 15.74 1.87 0.54
N LYS A 45 16.62 0.98 0.98
CA LYS A 45 17.30 0.06 0.07
C LYS A 45 16.28 -0.85 -0.61
N GLY A 46 16.39 -0.98 -1.92
CA GLY A 46 15.41 -1.70 -2.75
C GLY A 46 14.29 -0.82 -3.27
N TRP A 47 14.43 0.52 -3.10
CA TRP A 47 13.47 1.53 -3.57
C TRP A 47 14.19 2.72 -4.20
N HIS A 48 13.57 3.30 -5.22
CA HIS A 48 13.98 4.57 -5.84
C HIS A 48 12.75 5.38 -6.25
N SER A 49 12.91 6.67 -6.53
CA SER A 49 11.83 7.43 -7.16
C SER A 49 11.79 7.16 -8.66
N TYR A 50 10.59 7.07 -9.22
CA TYR A 50 10.34 6.79 -10.63
C TYR A 50 11.24 7.63 -11.54
N MET A 51 11.90 6.99 -12.51
CA MET A 51 12.90 7.58 -13.43
C MET A 51 14.14 8.18 -12.74
N HIS A 52 14.41 7.83 -11.49
CA HIS A 52 15.60 8.21 -10.75
C HIS A 52 16.29 6.98 -10.16
N ASN A 53 17.55 7.11 -9.79
CA ASN A 53 18.32 6.01 -9.19
C ASN A 53 18.35 6.04 -7.66
N LYS A 54 17.59 6.93 -7.03
CA LYS A 54 17.49 7.10 -5.57
C LYS A 54 16.11 7.63 -5.20
N PRO A 55 15.65 7.35 -3.96
CA PRO A 55 14.46 7.98 -3.42
C PRO A 55 14.59 9.51 -3.37
N GLY A 56 13.53 10.22 -3.68
CA GLY A 56 13.43 11.66 -3.49
C GLY A 56 13.51 12.05 -2.00
N ARG A 57 13.91 13.28 -1.70
CA ARG A 57 14.20 13.73 -0.32
C ARG A 57 12.98 13.75 0.61
N ALA A 58 11.77 13.80 0.07
CA ALA A 58 10.54 13.74 0.86
C ALA A 58 10.24 12.31 1.36
N TRP A 59 10.79 11.27 0.70
CA TRP A 59 10.70 9.90 1.17
C TRP A 59 11.77 9.64 2.23
N GLN A 60 11.34 9.37 3.45
CA GLN A 60 12.20 9.23 4.63
C GLN A 60 11.84 7.94 5.37
N VAL A 61 12.74 7.52 6.26
CA VAL A 61 12.44 6.48 7.25
C VAL A 61 12.33 7.13 8.62
N GLN A 62 11.20 6.93 9.28
CA GLN A 62 10.93 7.44 10.62
C GLN A 62 10.24 6.37 11.46
N ASN A 63 10.80 6.05 12.62
CA ASN A 63 10.23 5.08 13.58
C ASN A 63 9.88 3.72 12.95
N GLY A 64 10.75 3.22 12.06
CA GLY A 64 10.52 1.96 11.36
C GLY A 64 9.45 2.01 10.26
N MET A 65 9.10 3.18 9.75
CA MET A 65 8.10 3.38 8.70
C MET A 65 8.71 4.15 7.55
N ILE A 66 8.31 3.84 6.32
CA ILE A 66 8.47 4.75 5.19
C ILE A 66 7.51 5.91 5.42
N PHE A 67 8.00 7.10 5.29
CA PHE A 67 7.27 8.34 5.57
C PHE A 67 7.43 9.32 4.41
N LEU A 68 6.33 9.72 3.80
CA LEU A 68 6.32 10.82 2.85
C LEU A 68 6.16 12.13 3.62
N ASN A 69 7.24 12.92 3.69
CA ASN A 69 7.32 14.19 4.40
C ASN A 69 7.48 15.36 3.43
N LYS A 70 6.43 15.66 2.69
CA LYS A 70 6.43 16.84 1.85
C LYS A 70 6.29 18.09 2.70
N ASN A 71 7.04 19.12 2.37
CA ASN A 71 6.96 20.45 2.96
C ASN A 71 6.86 21.51 1.84
N LYS A 72 6.64 22.78 2.23
CA LYS A 72 6.47 23.89 1.29
C LYS A 72 7.67 24.14 0.36
N GLN A 73 8.85 23.64 0.70
CA GLN A 73 10.08 23.76 -0.10
C GLN A 73 10.32 22.56 -0.98
N SER A 74 9.50 21.49 -0.88
CA SER A 74 9.64 20.30 -1.71
C SER A 74 9.25 20.61 -3.15
N VAL A 75 10.09 20.19 -4.08
CA VAL A 75 9.80 20.20 -5.53
C VAL A 75 9.35 18.81 -5.96
N SER A 76 8.73 18.68 -7.14
CA SER A 76 8.18 17.39 -7.62
C SER A 76 9.19 16.24 -7.57
N ALA A 77 10.45 16.49 -7.93
CA ALA A 77 11.52 15.50 -7.83
C ALA A 77 11.80 14.98 -6.39
N ASP A 78 11.36 15.71 -5.35
CA ASP A 78 11.53 15.28 -3.97
C ASP A 78 10.51 14.24 -3.53
N PHE A 79 9.31 14.27 -4.11
CA PHE A 79 8.16 13.43 -3.72
C PHE A 79 7.54 12.68 -4.92
N GLY A 80 8.28 12.52 -6.02
CA GLY A 80 7.89 11.61 -7.10
C GLY A 80 7.64 10.19 -6.58
N ASP A 81 6.86 9.42 -7.32
CA ASP A 81 6.44 8.08 -6.90
C ASP A 81 7.61 7.20 -6.51
N LEU A 82 7.45 6.47 -5.41
CA LEU A 82 8.47 5.56 -4.89
C LEU A 82 8.23 4.15 -5.43
N VAL A 83 9.15 3.63 -6.23
CA VAL A 83 9.03 2.33 -6.88
C VAL A 83 10.04 1.32 -6.32
N THR A 84 9.69 0.03 -6.35
CA THR A 84 10.61 -1.06 -6.00
C THR A 84 11.72 -1.19 -7.04
N ASP A 85 12.97 -1.55 -6.63
CA ASP A 85 14.04 -1.88 -7.59
C ASP A 85 13.72 -3.17 -8.37
N GLU A 86 13.00 -4.10 -7.73
CA GLU A 86 12.59 -5.38 -8.32
C GLU A 86 11.22 -5.28 -8.98
N GLU A 87 11.05 -5.98 -10.09
CA GLU A 87 9.77 -6.16 -10.78
C GLU A 87 9.14 -7.52 -10.45
N PHE A 88 7.79 -7.55 -10.41
CA PHE A 88 7.00 -8.73 -10.06
C PHE A 88 6.00 -9.06 -11.16
N GLU A 89 5.80 -10.36 -11.40
CA GLU A 89 4.84 -10.90 -12.38
C GLU A 89 3.61 -11.46 -11.66
N ASN A 90 3.72 -12.63 -11.03
CA ASN A 90 2.67 -13.19 -10.19
C ASN A 90 3.05 -13.00 -8.72
N PHE A 91 2.17 -12.38 -7.95
CA PHE A 91 2.53 -12.01 -6.59
C PHE A 91 1.33 -11.88 -5.65
N HIS A 92 1.61 -12.01 -4.35
CA HIS A 92 0.76 -11.56 -3.27
C HIS A 92 1.54 -10.48 -2.50
N PHE A 93 1.12 -9.24 -2.65
CA PHE A 93 1.69 -8.07 -1.98
C PHE A 93 0.82 -7.67 -0.79
N THR A 94 1.44 -7.17 0.28
CA THR A 94 0.73 -6.59 1.42
C THR A 94 1.48 -5.39 1.99
N VAL A 95 0.73 -4.39 2.44
CA VAL A 95 1.24 -3.19 3.08
C VAL A 95 0.26 -2.68 4.13
N GLU A 96 0.77 -2.18 5.24
CA GLU A 96 0.00 -1.33 6.15
C GLU A 96 0.31 0.13 5.86
N TRP A 97 -0.75 0.93 5.76
CA TRP A 97 -0.65 2.36 5.48
C TRP A 97 -1.54 3.19 6.41
N LYS A 98 -1.16 4.41 6.65
CA LYS A 98 -2.01 5.45 7.25
C LYS A 98 -1.66 6.81 6.66
N MET A 99 -2.60 7.75 6.79
CA MET A 99 -2.47 9.09 6.23
C MET A 99 -2.95 10.16 7.20
N GLU A 100 -2.53 11.41 6.96
CA GLU A 100 -3.19 12.59 7.54
C GLU A 100 -4.60 12.78 6.96
N PRO A 101 -5.51 13.47 7.67
CA PRO A 101 -6.79 13.85 7.09
C PRO A 101 -6.63 14.59 5.75
N CYS A 102 -7.56 14.35 4.84
CA CYS A 102 -7.62 14.87 3.46
C CYS A 102 -6.46 14.44 2.54
N ALA A 103 -5.61 13.50 2.95
CA ALA A 103 -4.53 13.01 2.12
C ALA A 103 -5.03 12.09 0.99
N ASN A 104 -4.18 11.94 -0.03
CA ASN A 104 -4.36 11.07 -1.18
C ASN A 104 -3.03 10.40 -1.51
N SER A 105 -3.08 9.18 -1.96
CA SER A 105 -1.99 8.39 -2.51
C SER A 105 -2.56 7.15 -3.20
N GLY A 106 -1.71 6.18 -3.55
CA GLY A 106 -2.13 4.90 -4.11
C GLY A 106 -1.02 3.88 -4.09
N VAL A 107 -1.39 2.63 -4.27
CA VAL A 107 -0.47 1.52 -4.52
C VAL A 107 -0.65 1.08 -5.95
N MET A 108 0.31 1.44 -6.81
CA MET A 108 0.33 1.00 -8.19
C MET A 108 1.13 -0.29 -8.33
N PHE A 109 0.78 -1.09 -9.31
CA PHE A 109 1.45 -2.35 -9.61
C PHE A 109 1.58 -2.53 -11.13
N TYR A 110 2.53 -3.38 -11.56
CA TYR A 110 2.90 -3.51 -12.97
C TYR A 110 3.35 -2.20 -13.60
N VAL A 111 3.92 -1.30 -12.78
CA VAL A 111 4.52 -0.07 -13.28
C VAL A 111 5.69 -0.41 -14.18
N HIS A 112 5.68 0.12 -15.39
CA HIS A 112 6.78 -0.02 -16.34
C HIS A 112 7.60 1.28 -16.36
N GLU A 113 8.87 1.19 -15.99
CA GLU A 113 9.76 2.33 -15.96
C GLU A 113 10.46 2.51 -17.30
N SER A 114 10.06 3.55 -18.01
CA SER A 114 10.57 3.85 -19.36
C SER A 114 10.38 5.33 -19.67
N SER A 115 11.24 5.88 -20.51
CA SER A 115 11.09 7.26 -21.03
C SER A 115 9.85 7.50 -21.88
N GLU A 116 9.14 6.43 -22.25
CA GLU A 116 7.84 6.53 -22.95
C GLU A 116 6.70 6.91 -22.01
N PHE A 117 6.86 6.66 -20.69
CA PHE A 117 5.87 6.96 -19.67
C PHE A 117 6.41 8.06 -18.75
N LYS A 118 5.68 9.14 -18.68
CA LYS A 118 6.06 10.28 -17.87
C LYS A 118 5.83 10.02 -16.38
N ASP A 119 4.76 9.32 -16.06
CA ASP A 119 4.31 9.03 -14.70
C ASP A 119 3.96 7.54 -14.56
N THR A 120 4.01 7.02 -13.34
CA THR A 120 3.74 5.60 -13.03
C THR A 120 2.34 5.17 -13.42
N TYR A 121 1.35 6.06 -13.28
CA TYR A 121 -0.05 5.81 -13.61
C TYR A 121 -0.34 5.76 -15.14
N GLU A 122 0.63 6.05 -16.00
CA GLU A 122 0.49 5.85 -17.44
C GLU A 122 0.68 4.38 -17.86
N SER A 123 1.19 3.54 -16.96
CA SER A 123 1.41 2.12 -17.21
C SER A 123 0.76 1.20 -16.16
N GLY A 124 0.83 1.57 -14.88
CA GLY A 124 0.42 0.73 -13.75
C GLY A 124 -0.98 1.02 -13.24
N PRO A 125 -1.85 -0.01 -13.13
CA PRO A 125 -3.11 0.10 -12.39
C PRO A 125 -2.88 0.38 -10.91
N GLU A 126 -3.85 1.00 -10.23
CA GLU A 126 -3.74 1.53 -8.88
C GLU A 126 -4.83 1.01 -7.95
N MET A 127 -4.46 0.54 -6.75
CA MET A 127 -5.37 0.42 -5.63
C MET A 127 -5.32 1.73 -4.84
N GLN A 128 -6.41 2.48 -4.88
CA GLN A 128 -6.48 3.87 -4.39
C GLN A 128 -6.36 3.97 -2.88
N ILE A 129 -5.66 5.03 -2.42
CA ILE A 129 -5.62 5.49 -1.04
C ILE A 129 -6.13 6.94 -1.01
N ALA A 130 -7.31 7.17 -0.44
CA ALA A 130 -7.90 8.51 -0.31
C ALA A 130 -8.66 8.64 1.00
N ASP A 131 -8.59 9.79 1.65
CA ASP A 131 -9.44 10.07 2.81
C ASP A 131 -10.88 10.31 2.36
N LEU A 132 -11.79 9.43 2.79
CA LEU A 132 -13.21 9.49 2.41
C LEU A 132 -13.93 10.72 2.98
N ALA A 133 -13.38 11.35 4.02
CA ALA A 133 -14.04 12.45 4.72
C ALA A 133 -13.91 13.78 3.97
N CYS A 134 -12.74 14.05 3.38
CA CYS A 134 -12.45 15.38 2.84
C CYS A 134 -11.59 15.42 1.58
N ASN A 135 -11.04 14.30 1.12
CA ASN A 135 -10.39 14.26 -0.19
C ASN A 135 -11.44 14.16 -1.31
N ASP A 136 -11.25 14.86 -2.42
CA ASP A 136 -12.23 14.90 -3.51
C ASP A 136 -12.45 13.51 -4.13
N ASP A 137 -11.40 12.71 -4.31
CA ASP A 137 -11.48 11.33 -4.81
C ASP A 137 -12.32 10.44 -3.89
N GLY A 138 -12.31 10.69 -2.58
CA GLY A 138 -13.12 9.97 -1.61
C GLY A 138 -14.65 10.04 -1.84
N ARG A 139 -15.09 10.95 -2.70
CA ARG A 139 -16.51 11.17 -3.05
C ARG A 139 -16.88 10.64 -4.43
N ILE A 140 -15.89 10.25 -5.24
CA ILE A 140 -16.09 9.81 -6.62
C ILE A 140 -16.07 8.29 -6.66
N LEU A 141 -17.16 7.70 -7.13
CA LEU A 141 -17.24 6.26 -7.36
C LEU A 141 -16.11 5.80 -8.28
N LYS A 142 -15.39 4.74 -7.88
CA LYS A 142 -14.18 4.19 -8.50
C LYS A 142 -12.88 4.99 -8.21
N CYS A 143 -12.92 6.03 -7.36
CA CYS A 143 -11.73 6.76 -6.94
C CYS A 143 -11.50 6.73 -5.42
N ARG A 144 -12.31 5.94 -4.69
CA ARG A 144 -12.28 5.85 -3.22
C ARG A 144 -11.21 4.88 -2.75
N ALA A 145 -10.82 5.00 -1.51
CA ALA A 145 -9.88 4.06 -0.91
C ALA A 145 -10.33 2.59 -1.10
N GLY A 146 -9.44 1.77 -1.69
CA GLY A 146 -9.70 0.36 -2.02
C GLY A 146 -10.24 0.10 -3.42
N ASP A 147 -10.72 1.12 -4.12
CA ASP A 147 -11.14 0.99 -5.52
C ASP A 147 -9.93 0.65 -6.41
N LEU A 148 -10.13 -0.15 -7.45
CA LEU A 148 -9.23 -0.19 -8.58
C LEU A 148 -9.50 1.08 -9.39
N TYR A 149 -8.62 2.07 -9.21
CA TYR A 149 -8.86 3.47 -9.57
C TYR A 149 -9.41 3.64 -10.98
N ASP A 150 -10.54 4.34 -11.06
CA ASP A 150 -11.34 4.66 -12.26
C ASP A 150 -11.84 3.42 -13.07
N LEU A 151 -11.57 2.20 -12.61
CA LEU A 151 -11.93 0.94 -13.28
C LEU A 151 -13.03 0.16 -12.54
N VAL A 152 -12.73 -0.32 -11.33
CA VAL A 152 -13.64 -1.18 -10.57
C VAL A 152 -13.87 -0.58 -9.18
N PRO A 153 -15.13 -0.24 -8.82
CA PRO A 153 -15.43 0.27 -7.49
C PRO A 153 -15.38 -0.84 -6.44
N CYS A 154 -15.09 -0.47 -5.19
CA CYS A 154 -15.31 -1.36 -4.05
C CYS A 154 -16.81 -1.64 -3.85
N ASP A 155 -17.14 -2.91 -3.57
CA ASP A 155 -18.49 -3.29 -3.15
C ASP A 155 -18.83 -2.71 -1.78
N THR A 156 -17.83 -2.66 -0.89
CA THR A 156 -17.97 -2.16 0.48
C THR A 156 -16.74 -1.36 0.87
N GLU A 157 -16.95 -0.27 1.59
CA GLU A 157 -15.87 0.55 2.10
C GLU A 157 -15.42 0.06 3.48
N TRP A 158 -14.27 -0.62 3.53
CA TRP A 158 -13.68 -1.16 4.76
C TRP A 158 -12.49 -0.32 5.26
N VAL A 159 -12.36 0.93 4.78
CA VAL A 159 -11.27 1.81 5.20
C VAL A 159 -11.50 2.36 6.61
N ASN A 160 -10.48 2.30 7.44
CA ASN A 160 -10.46 3.02 8.71
C ASN A 160 -10.16 4.49 8.43
N ALA A 161 -10.90 5.40 9.07
CA ALA A 161 -10.72 6.84 8.91
C ALA A 161 -9.31 7.28 9.31
N ALA A 162 -8.81 8.33 8.64
CA ALA A 162 -7.55 8.96 9.02
C ALA A 162 -7.60 9.48 10.48
N PRO A 163 -6.51 9.34 11.26
CA PRO A 163 -5.20 8.81 10.93
C PRO A 163 -5.01 7.34 11.37
N GLN A 164 -6.00 6.49 11.24
CA GLN A 164 -5.91 5.08 11.63
C GLN A 164 -5.13 4.26 10.61
N TRP A 165 -4.56 3.12 11.05
CA TRP A 165 -3.90 2.17 10.17
C TRP A 165 -4.89 1.37 9.36
N ASN A 166 -4.56 1.16 8.09
CA ASN A 166 -5.24 0.28 7.16
C ASN A 166 -4.25 -0.75 6.60
N LYS A 167 -4.75 -1.84 6.08
CA LYS A 167 -3.97 -2.89 5.41
C LYS A 167 -4.53 -3.14 4.02
N TYR A 168 -3.66 -3.12 3.01
CA TYR A 168 -3.96 -3.59 1.67
C TYR A 168 -3.27 -4.92 1.39
N GLU A 169 -3.96 -5.76 0.62
CA GLU A 169 -3.38 -6.92 -0.05
C GLU A 169 -3.78 -6.88 -1.53
N ILE A 170 -2.80 -7.05 -2.39
CA ILE A 170 -2.96 -7.11 -3.84
C ILE A 170 -2.46 -8.48 -4.26
N ILE A 171 -3.34 -9.32 -4.80
CA ILE A 171 -3.00 -10.65 -5.30
C ILE A 171 -3.22 -10.65 -6.80
N SER A 172 -2.15 -10.92 -7.55
CA SER A 172 -2.25 -11.12 -8.99
C SER A 172 -1.60 -12.44 -9.35
N ASP A 173 -2.42 -13.38 -9.82
CA ASP A 173 -2.03 -14.72 -10.19
C ASP A 173 -2.53 -15.04 -11.61
N ASN A 174 -1.60 -15.13 -12.56
CA ASN A 174 -1.91 -15.39 -13.99
C ASN A 174 -3.00 -14.45 -14.55
N GLY A 175 -2.98 -13.18 -14.11
CA GLY A 175 -3.92 -12.15 -14.54
C GLY A 175 -5.21 -12.10 -13.73
N HIS A 176 -5.47 -13.04 -12.84
CA HIS A 176 -6.56 -12.90 -11.88
C HIS A 176 -6.14 -11.97 -10.74
N LEU A 177 -6.73 -10.78 -10.70
CA LEU A 177 -6.48 -9.74 -9.70
C LEU A 177 -7.52 -9.79 -8.59
N THR A 178 -7.08 -9.85 -7.35
CA THR A 178 -7.92 -9.71 -6.16
C THR A 178 -7.37 -8.59 -5.28
N LEU A 179 -8.23 -7.64 -4.89
CA LEU A 179 -7.92 -6.56 -3.96
C LEU A 179 -8.60 -6.80 -2.62
N ILE A 180 -7.83 -6.67 -1.53
CA ILE A 180 -8.29 -6.90 -0.16
C ILE A 180 -7.94 -5.67 0.69
N GLN A 181 -8.93 -5.14 1.41
CA GLN A 181 -8.79 -4.02 2.32
C GLN A 181 -9.21 -4.43 3.72
N ASN A 182 -8.31 -4.30 4.69
CA ASN A 182 -8.53 -4.66 6.09
C ASN A 182 -9.11 -6.07 6.29
N GLY A 183 -8.63 -7.04 5.46
CA GLY A 183 -9.05 -8.44 5.50
C GLY A 183 -10.34 -8.77 4.73
N HIS A 184 -10.96 -7.79 4.07
CA HIS A 184 -12.16 -7.95 3.26
C HIS A 184 -11.81 -7.85 1.76
N LYS A 185 -12.21 -8.85 0.96
CA LYS A 185 -12.12 -8.76 -0.49
C LYS A 185 -13.05 -7.65 -0.96
N VAL A 186 -12.48 -6.63 -1.58
CA VAL A 186 -13.21 -5.43 -2.01
C VAL A 186 -13.44 -5.37 -3.51
N SER A 187 -12.56 -5.98 -4.29
CA SER A 187 -12.79 -6.15 -5.73
C SER A 187 -11.99 -7.34 -6.28
N GLU A 188 -12.42 -7.83 -7.43
CA GLU A 188 -11.67 -8.79 -8.25
C GLU A 188 -11.97 -8.57 -9.74
N THR A 189 -10.99 -8.84 -10.60
CA THR A 189 -11.14 -8.77 -12.06
C THR A 189 -10.07 -9.60 -12.75
N ASN A 190 -10.26 -9.90 -14.03
CA ASN A 190 -9.20 -10.49 -14.84
C ASN A 190 -8.51 -9.39 -15.66
N LEU A 191 -7.20 -9.34 -15.57
CA LEU A 191 -6.36 -8.46 -16.37
C LEU A 191 -6.15 -9.05 -17.77
N TRP A 192 -5.90 -8.19 -18.74
CA TRP A 192 -5.45 -8.50 -20.10
C TRP A 192 -6.45 -9.25 -21.00
N ASP A 193 -7.66 -9.56 -20.53
CA ASP A 193 -8.74 -10.09 -21.34
C ASP A 193 -9.50 -8.98 -22.11
N ASP A 194 -10.53 -9.35 -22.88
CA ASP A 194 -11.33 -8.40 -23.65
C ASP A 194 -12.12 -7.45 -22.74
N ASN A 195 -12.58 -7.97 -21.59
CA ASN A 195 -13.33 -7.15 -20.64
C ASN A 195 -12.43 -6.07 -20.02
N TRP A 196 -11.20 -6.44 -19.63
CA TRP A 196 -10.18 -5.50 -19.17
C TRP A 196 -9.90 -4.40 -20.18
N ARG A 197 -9.66 -4.78 -21.42
CA ARG A 197 -9.44 -3.82 -22.52
C ARG A 197 -10.63 -2.88 -22.75
N ASN A 198 -11.86 -3.41 -22.64
CA ASN A 198 -13.07 -2.62 -22.79
C ASN A 198 -13.29 -1.67 -21.60
N MET A 199 -12.94 -2.06 -20.36
CA MET A 199 -12.97 -1.14 -19.22
C MET A 199 -12.04 0.04 -19.44
N ILE A 200 -10.79 -0.20 -19.82
CA ILE A 200 -9.79 0.87 -20.07
C ILE A 200 -10.28 1.86 -21.13
N LYS A 201 -10.84 1.37 -22.25
CA LYS A 201 -11.34 2.22 -23.35
C LYS A 201 -12.40 3.23 -22.92
N ASN A 202 -13.12 2.97 -21.84
CA ASN A 202 -14.19 3.82 -21.34
C ASN A 202 -13.76 4.76 -20.20
N THR A 203 -12.44 4.90 -20.00
CA THR A 203 -11.84 5.75 -18.96
C THR A 203 -10.81 6.70 -19.59
N LYS A 204 -10.28 7.63 -18.77
CA LYS A 204 -9.15 8.49 -19.18
C LYS A 204 -7.89 7.70 -19.58
N PHE A 205 -7.75 6.47 -19.10
CA PHE A 205 -6.61 5.60 -19.40
C PHE A 205 -6.53 5.15 -20.86
N ALA A 206 -7.61 5.34 -21.65
CA ALA A 206 -7.60 5.09 -23.09
C ALA A 206 -6.56 5.94 -23.84
N GLU A 207 -6.14 7.07 -23.27
CA GLU A 207 -5.12 7.96 -23.83
C GLU A 207 -3.69 7.43 -23.64
N TRP A 208 -3.49 6.43 -22.77
CA TRP A 208 -2.18 5.85 -22.45
C TRP A 208 -2.07 4.41 -22.96
N PRO A 209 -1.43 4.19 -24.13
CA PRO A 209 -1.37 2.86 -24.74
C PRO A 209 -0.69 1.79 -23.89
N GLY A 210 0.18 2.18 -22.94
CA GLY A 210 0.86 1.28 -22.03
C GLY A 210 0.05 0.89 -20.79
N PHE A 211 -1.04 1.62 -20.50
CA PHE A 211 -1.79 1.40 -19.26
C PHE A 211 -2.39 -0.01 -19.18
N GLY A 212 -2.04 -0.71 -18.10
CA GLY A 212 -2.59 -2.04 -17.79
C GLY A 212 -2.25 -3.14 -18.81
N THR A 213 -1.18 -2.97 -19.61
CA THR A 213 -0.74 -3.95 -20.62
C THR A 213 0.41 -4.84 -20.15
N PHE A 214 1.19 -4.37 -19.19
CA PHE A 214 2.37 -5.08 -18.69
C PHE A 214 1.97 -6.21 -17.75
N LYS A 215 2.66 -7.37 -17.89
CA LYS A 215 2.44 -8.58 -17.07
C LYS A 215 3.47 -8.71 -15.96
N LYS A 216 4.47 -7.84 -15.97
CA LYS A 216 5.53 -7.72 -14.98
C LYS A 216 5.89 -6.26 -14.83
N GLY A 217 6.18 -5.82 -13.61
CA GLY A 217 6.54 -4.44 -13.35
C GLY A 217 6.77 -4.19 -11.86
N HIS A 218 7.09 -2.93 -11.57
CA HIS A 218 7.36 -2.47 -10.21
C HIS A 218 6.07 -2.32 -9.41
N ILE A 219 6.19 -2.41 -8.06
CA ILE A 219 5.20 -1.89 -7.12
C ILE A 219 5.57 -0.45 -6.80
N SER A 220 4.58 0.43 -6.76
CA SER A 220 4.80 1.85 -6.51
C SER A 220 3.89 2.40 -5.41
N PHE A 221 4.40 3.36 -4.65
CA PHE A 221 3.62 4.23 -3.79
C PHE A 221 3.55 5.61 -4.42
N GLN A 222 2.34 6.11 -4.65
CA GLN A 222 2.16 7.42 -5.23
C GLN A 222 2.69 8.50 -4.29
N GLY A 223 3.59 9.34 -4.81
CA GLY A 223 4.02 10.57 -4.21
C GLY A 223 2.99 11.67 -4.47
N THR A 224 2.40 12.19 -3.42
CA THR A 224 1.29 13.14 -3.55
C THR A 224 1.64 14.51 -3.01
N GLU A 225 0.96 15.54 -3.53
CA GLU A 225 0.98 16.87 -2.99
C GLU A 225 0.14 17.03 -1.72
N ASN A 226 -0.76 16.09 -1.43
CA ASN A 226 -1.80 16.22 -0.42
C ASN A 226 -1.51 15.34 0.81
N GLY A 227 -1.02 15.97 1.90
CA GLY A 227 -0.88 15.35 3.21
C GLY A 227 0.38 14.51 3.38
N LYS A 228 0.48 13.85 4.51
CA LYS A 228 1.57 12.94 4.86
C LYS A 228 1.06 11.52 4.92
N LEU A 229 1.91 10.58 4.54
CA LEU A 229 1.63 9.14 4.53
C LEU A 229 2.73 8.37 5.23
N TRP A 230 2.34 7.24 5.80
CA TRP A 230 3.24 6.28 6.46
C TRP A 230 2.91 4.88 5.97
N TYR A 231 3.97 4.10 5.67
CA TYR A 231 3.87 2.72 5.25
C TYR A 231 4.78 1.84 6.11
N ARG A 232 4.32 0.62 6.43
CA ARG A 232 5.07 -0.38 7.18
C ARG A 232 4.62 -1.79 6.82
N ASN A 233 5.32 -2.80 7.33
CA ASN A 233 4.98 -4.21 7.11
C ASN A 233 4.79 -4.56 5.62
N ILE A 234 5.67 -3.98 4.79
CA ILE A 234 5.62 -4.12 3.34
C ILE A 234 6.24 -5.46 2.97
N LYS A 235 5.44 -6.37 2.46
CA LYS A 235 5.83 -7.75 2.18
C LYS A 235 5.32 -8.19 0.82
N ILE A 236 6.05 -9.09 0.19
CA ILE A 236 5.61 -9.73 -1.06
C ILE A 236 5.94 -11.21 -1.04
N ARG A 237 5.14 -11.99 -1.74
CA ARG A 237 5.40 -13.38 -2.05
C ARG A 237 5.18 -13.58 -3.55
N LYS A 238 6.16 -14.14 -4.25
CA LYS A 238 6.01 -14.58 -5.64
C LYS A 238 5.12 -15.83 -5.69
N LEU A 239 4.21 -15.89 -6.64
CA LEU A 239 3.26 -16.99 -6.84
C LEU A 239 3.70 -17.88 -8.02
#